data_6125cb0fe40190ef68f7265e9df64e5a
#
_entry.id   6125cb0fe40190ef68f7265e9df64e5a
#
_cell.length_a   1.000
_cell.length_b   1.000
_cell.length_c   1.000
_cell.angle_alpha   90.00
_cell.angle_beta   90.00
_cell.angle_gamma   90.00
#
_symmetry.space_group_name_H-M   'P 1'
#
loop_
_entity.id
_entity.type
_entity.pdbx_description
1 polymer ?
#
loop_
_entity_poly.entity_id
_entity_poly.type
_entity_poly.pdbx_seq_one_letter_code
_entity_poly.pdbx_strand_id
1 'polypeptide(L)'
;FFAALFTGGFFIFATYHWWLAAIISGLIAIGVMLTWVWTGTAEIPEKETKDVGLGLSLPLYISGPNAVGWWAMFITMTADITAFVSLVFGYFFYWTIHEEFPPQPLQGPGVFWPGMVLLLIAYGLTLLSRYWNRSGQVSAFYLSLTLAAVVSLAGACALLSGPWLTGLDPTTHVYPAIVWVLTGWTVLHVILGVIMQLYCLARRAAGKMTIQWDADIVNVSLYWHFLALTVVMTVGVIAGFPSVS
;
A
#
# COMPACT_ATOMS: atom_id res chain seq x y z
N PHE A 1 24.39 -6.34 3.28
CA PHE A 1 24.86 -7.67 2.87
C PHE A 1 23.85 -8.78 3.17
N PHE A 2 23.46 -8.99 4.44
CA PHE A 2 22.51 -10.07 4.82
C PHE A 2 21.15 -9.97 4.10
N ALA A 3 20.57 -8.77 3.97
CA ALA A 3 19.33 -8.60 3.23
C ALA A 3 19.45 -9.10 1.78
N ALA A 4 20.51 -8.73 1.08
CA ALA A 4 20.76 -9.17 -0.29
C ALA A 4 20.97 -10.70 -0.39
N LEU A 5 21.72 -11.28 0.56
CA LEU A 5 21.97 -12.72 0.64
C LEU A 5 20.65 -13.51 0.78
N PHE A 6 19.79 -13.13 1.72
CA PHE A 6 18.54 -13.85 1.96
C PHE A 6 17.48 -13.55 0.90
N THR A 7 17.49 -12.38 0.28
CA THR A 7 16.65 -12.09 -0.90
C THR A 7 17.09 -12.97 -2.08
N GLY A 8 18.39 -13.08 -2.35
CA GLY A 8 18.91 -14.01 -3.36
C GLY A 8 18.56 -15.46 -3.06
N GLY A 9 18.70 -15.88 -1.79
CA GLY A 9 18.29 -17.21 -1.32
C GLY A 9 16.82 -17.51 -1.56
N PHE A 10 15.93 -16.54 -1.30
CA PHE A 10 14.51 -16.67 -1.60
C PHE A 10 14.27 -17.03 -3.07
N PHE A 11 14.84 -16.29 -4.01
CA PHE A 11 14.65 -16.55 -5.44
C PHE A 11 15.26 -17.89 -5.87
N ILE A 12 16.45 -18.24 -5.37
CA ILE A 12 17.10 -19.51 -5.67
C ILE A 12 16.22 -20.68 -5.19
N PHE A 13 15.80 -20.68 -3.93
CA PHE A 13 14.98 -21.76 -3.38
C PHE A 13 13.61 -21.84 -4.04
N ALA A 14 12.99 -20.71 -4.41
CA ALA A 14 11.74 -20.67 -5.16
C ALA A 14 11.92 -21.29 -6.57
N THR A 15 13.03 -21.04 -7.25
CA THR A 15 13.35 -21.64 -8.57
C THR A 15 13.47 -23.16 -8.50
N TYR A 16 14.03 -23.69 -7.39
CA TYR A 16 14.14 -25.14 -7.17
C TYR A 16 12.89 -25.75 -6.51
N HIS A 17 11.80 -24.98 -6.36
CA HIS A 17 10.56 -25.41 -5.69
C HIS A 17 10.74 -25.83 -4.22
N TRP A 18 11.78 -25.36 -3.55
CA TRP A 18 12.01 -25.57 -2.12
C TRP A 18 11.26 -24.51 -1.31
N TRP A 19 9.93 -24.60 -1.34
CA TRP A 19 9.02 -23.57 -0.83
C TRP A 19 9.26 -23.20 0.63
N LEU A 20 9.52 -24.20 1.51
CA LEU A 20 9.80 -23.92 2.92
C LEU A 20 11.08 -23.11 3.09
N ALA A 21 12.16 -23.48 2.40
CA ALA A 21 13.43 -22.75 2.43
C ALA A 21 13.28 -21.32 1.84
N ALA A 22 12.51 -21.17 0.78
CA ALA A 22 12.18 -19.87 0.19
C ALA A 22 11.43 -18.98 1.18
N ILE A 23 10.37 -19.47 1.82
CA ILE A 23 9.61 -18.72 2.83
C ILE A 23 10.49 -18.29 4.00
N ILE A 24 11.30 -19.22 4.55
CA ILE A 24 12.21 -18.89 5.66
C ILE A 24 13.21 -17.82 5.23
N SER A 25 13.82 -17.94 4.05
CA SER A 25 14.77 -16.97 3.53
C SER A 25 14.13 -15.59 3.33
N GLY A 26 12.91 -15.55 2.79
CA GLY A 26 12.13 -14.32 2.64
C GLY A 26 11.81 -13.65 3.97
N LEU A 27 11.36 -14.41 4.98
CA LEU A 27 11.08 -13.90 6.30
C LEU A 27 12.34 -13.34 7.00
N ILE A 28 13.50 -14.00 6.84
CA ILE A 28 14.78 -13.51 7.36
C ILE A 28 15.17 -12.21 6.66
N ALA A 29 15.02 -12.13 5.31
CA ALA A 29 15.30 -10.90 4.57
C ALA A 29 14.45 -9.72 5.07
N ILE A 30 13.14 -9.93 5.26
CA ILE A 30 12.23 -8.93 5.83
C ILE A 30 12.67 -8.55 7.26
N GLY A 31 12.97 -9.51 8.12
CA GLY A 31 13.43 -9.26 9.48
C GLY A 31 14.71 -8.42 9.52
N VAL A 32 15.69 -8.72 8.66
CA VAL A 32 16.93 -7.94 8.55
C VAL A 32 16.64 -6.51 8.07
N MET A 33 15.77 -6.34 7.10
CA MET A 33 15.38 -5.00 6.61
C MET A 33 14.65 -4.20 7.68
N LEU A 34 13.71 -4.81 8.40
CA LEU A 34 12.99 -4.15 9.50
C LEU A 34 13.95 -3.77 10.64
N THR A 35 14.89 -4.65 11.01
CA THR A 35 15.90 -4.36 12.01
C THR A 35 16.78 -3.17 11.59
N TRP A 36 17.20 -3.15 10.33
CA TRP A 36 18.00 -2.04 9.80
C TRP A 36 17.25 -0.70 9.82
N VAL A 37 15.99 -0.70 9.41
CA VAL A 37 15.15 0.50 9.46
C VAL A 37 14.91 0.96 10.91
N TRP A 38 14.73 0.01 11.85
CA TRP A 38 14.46 0.31 13.26
C TRP A 38 15.69 0.80 14.02
N THR A 39 16.86 0.25 13.74
CA THR A 39 18.13 0.57 14.42
C THR A 39 18.86 1.76 13.82
N GLY A 40 18.22 2.53 12.94
CA GLY A 40 18.80 3.76 12.37
C GLY A 40 19.37 4.68 13.46
N THR A 41 20.57 5.23 13.18
CA THR A 41 21.41 5.99 14.12
C THR A 41 20.94 7.42 14.39
N ALA A 42 19.71 7.80 14.02
CA ALA A 42 19.18 9.12 14.28
C ALA A 42 19.05 9.39 15.78
N GLU A 43 19.71 10.45 16.24
CA GLU A 43 19.58 10.94 17.62
C GLU A 43 18.13 11.37 17.89
N ILE A 44 17.64 11.13 19.10
CA ILE A 44 16.31 11.56 19.54
C ILE A 44 16.48 12.48 20.76
N PRO A 45 15.94 13.70 20.70
CA PRO A 45 15.34 14.39 19.55
C PRO A 45 16.37 14.76 18.49
N GLU A 46 15.97 14.68 17.22
CA GLU A 46 16.82 15.15 16.11
C GLU A 46 17.03 16.67 16.23
N LYS A 47 18.23 17.15 15.94
CA LYS A 47 18.51 18.60 15.92
C LYS A 47 17.70 19.27 14.83
N GLU A 48 17.13 20.43 15.12
CA GLU A 48 16.35 21.20 14.14
C GLU A 48 17.20 21.69 12.97
N THR A 49 18.44 22.07 13.27
CA THR A 49 19.37 22.64 12.29
C THR A 49 20.77 22.08 12.46
N LYS A 50 21.53 22.08 11.37
CA LYS A 50 22.97 21.75 11.36
C LYS A 50 23.74 22.95 10.82
N ASP A 51 24.78 23.37 11.55
CA ASP A 51 25.77 24.33 11.05
C ASP A 51 26.61 23.64 9.97
N VAL A 52 26.56 24.15 8.77
CA VAL A 52 27.33 23.68 7.61
C VAL A 52 28.57 24.51 7.33
N GLY A 53 28.92 25.44 8.24
CA GLY A 53 30.02 26.37 8.12
C GLY A 53 29.61 27.71 7.48
N LEU A 54 30.53 28.66 7.49
CA LEU A 54 30.33 30.03 6.94
C LEU A 54 29.15 30.79 7.58
N GLY A 55 28.72 30.43 8.80
CA GLY A 55 27.58 31.03 9.48
C GLY A 55 26.21 30.57 8.92
N LEU A 56 26.19 29.53 8.08
CA LEU A 56 24.97 28.94 7.51
C LEU A 56 24.48 27.77 8.36
N SER A 57 23.24 27.87 8.82
CA SER A 57 22.54 26.84 9.54
C SER A 57 21.37 26.32 8.68
N LEU A 58 21.44 25.06 8.25
CA LEU A 58 20.42 24.44 7.42
C LEU A 58 19.49 23.55 8.26
N PRO A 59 18.17 23.55 7.97
CA PRO A 59 17.24 22.66 8.63
C PRO A 59 17.56 21.21 8.28
N LEU A 60 17.57 20.33 9.28
CA LEU A 60 17.77 18.87 9.11
C LEU A 60 16.48 18.15 8.76
N TYR A 61 15.35 18.81 8.93
CA TYR A 61 14.05 18.22 8.69
C TYR A 61 13.21 19.12 7.78
N ILE A 62 12.68 18.50 6.73
CA ILE A 62 11.74 19.12 5.80
C ILE A 62 10.65 18.08 5.52
N SER A 63 9.37 18.48 5.57
CA SER A 63 8.25 17.61 5.19
C SER A 63 7.49 18.18 3.99
N GLY A 64 6.70 17.30 3.32
CA GLY A 64 5.91 17.69 2.16
C GLY A 64 6.72 17.85 0.86
N PRO A 65 6.22 18.64 -0.11
CA PRO A 65 6.79 18.72 -1.47
C PRO A 65 8.24 19.22 -1.56
N ASN A 66 8.74 19.84 -0.49
CA ASN A 66 10.14 20.30 -0.42
C ASN A 66 11.11 19.21 0.06
N ALA A 67 10.58 18.06 0.54
CA ALA A 67 11.37 16.96 1.07
C ALA A 67 11.73 15.94 -0.02
N VAL A 68 12.96 15.45 -0.01
CA VAL A 68 13.42 14.38 -0.93
C VAL A 68 12.60 13.11 -0.75
N GLY A 69 12.25 12.75 0.50
CA GLY A 69 11.42 11.57 0.80
C GLY A 69 10.01 11.64 0.20
N TRP A 70 9.43 12.84 0.11
CA TRP A 70 8.14 13.05 -0.56
C TRP A 70 8.24 12.76 -2.07
N TRP A 71 9.29 13.28 -2.72
CA TRP A 71 9.53 13.03 -4.14
C TRP A 71 9.86 11.57 -4.43
N ALA A 72 10.64 10.92 -3.55
CA ALA A 72 10.91 9.49 -3.67
C ALA A 72 9.61 8.68 -3.63
N MET A 73 8.72 8.96 -2.68
CA MET A 73 7.40 8.33 -2.59
C MET A 73 6.56 8.62 -3.85
N PHE A 74 6.51 9.87 -4.30
CA PHE A 74 5.74 10.27 -5.48
C PHE A 74 6.21 9.55 -6.75
N ILE A 75 7.54 9.44 -6.97
CA ILE A 75 8.12 8.74 -8.11
C ILE A 75 7.82 7.24 -8.04
N THR A 76 7.95 6.62 -6.86
CA THR A 76 7.63 5.20 -6.67
C THR A 76 6.16 4.93 -7.00
N MET A 77 5.23 5.73 -6.51
CA MET A 77 3.81 5.59 -6.83
C MET A 77 3.53 5.84 -8.33
N THR A 78 4.26 6.73 -8.99
CA THR A 78 4.13 6.95 -10.43
C THR A 78 4.58 5.72 -11.22
N ALA A 79 5.64 5.04 -10.78
CA ALA A 79 6.06 3.77 -11.36
C ALA A 79 5.01 2.67 -11.14
N ASP A 80 4.49 2.56 -9.92
CA ASP A 80 3.46 1.58 -9.57
C ASP A 80 2.14 1.81 -10.33
N ILE A 81 1.73 3.07 -10.53
CA ILE A 81 0.52 3.37 -11.31
C ILE A 81 0.70 2.98 -12.78
N THR A 82 1.91 3.09 -13.32
CA THR A 82 2.22 2.65 -14.69
C THR A 82 2.06 1.14 -14.82
N ALA A 83 2.55 0.37 -13.86
CA ALA A 83 2.35 -1.07 -13.80
C ALA A 83 0.86 -1.42 -13.66
N PHE A 84 0.13 -0.74 -12.77
CA PHE A 84 -1.30 -0.95 -12.57
C PHE A 84 -2.11 -0.66 -13.84
N VAL A 85 -1.86 0.46 -14.50
CA VAL A 85 -2.54 0.82 -15.76
C VAL A 85 -2.27 -0.21 -16.85
N SER A 86 -1.08 -0.83 -16.86
CA SER A 86 -0.79 -1.93 -17.79
C SER A 86 -1.65 -3.16 -17.52
N LEU A 87 -1.96 -3.47 -16.25
CA LEU A 87 -2.89 -4.56 -15.89
C LEU A 87 -4.33 -4.21 -16.32
N VAL A 88 -4.77 -2.98 -16.10
CA VAL A 88 -6.08 -2.48 -16.56
C VAL A 88 -6.17 -2.50 -18.08
N PHE A 89 -5.10 -2.08 -18.77
CA PHE A 89 -5.02 -2.22 -20.22
C PHE A 89 -5.16 -3.68 -20.66
N GLY A 90 -4.51 -4.61 -19.98
CA GLY A 90 -4.66 -6.05 -20.24
C GLY A 90 -6.12 -6.52 -20.14
N TYR A 91 -6.88 -6.04 -19.14
CA TYR A 91 -8.31 -6.33 -19.04
C TYR A 91 -9.08 -5.87 -20.28
N PHE A 92 -8.93 -4.61 -20.69
CA PHE A 92 -9.63 -4.08 -21.86
C PHE A 92 -9.13 -4.69 -23.18
N PHE A 93 -7.85 -5.04 -23.28
CA PHE A 93 -7.33 -5.76 -24.44
C PHE A 93 -8.02 -7.11 -24.63
N TYR A 94 -8.13 -7.90 -23.56
CA TYR A 94 -8.84 -9.19 -23.65
C TYR A 94 -10.34 -9.01 -23.90
N TRP A 95 -10.96 -7.97 -23.37
CA TRP A 95 -12.35 -7.65 -23.67
C TRP A 95 -12.58 -7.39 -25.18
N THR A 96 -11.59 -6.86 -25.89
CA THR A 96 -11.72 -6.59 -27.33
C THR A 96 -11.46 -7.80 -28.23
N ILE A 97 -10.75 -8.83 -27.74
CA ILE A 97 -10.32 -9.96 -28.56
C ILE A 97 -10.98 -11.29 -28.20
N HIS A 98 -11.59 -11.41 -27.03
CA HIS A 98 -12.29 -12.59 -26.58
C HIS A 98 -13.81 -12.40 -26.61
N GLU A 99 -14.51 -13.29 -27.34
CA GLU A 99 -15.97 -13.23 -27.49
C GLU A 99 -16.72 -13.46 -26.17
N GLU A 100 -16.12 -14.22 -25.24
CA GLU A 100 -16.69 -14.53 -23.93
C GLU A 100 -15.98 -13.80 -22.77
N PHE A 101 -15.63 -12.53 -22.98
CA PHE A 101 -14.99 -11.70 -21.96
C PHE A 101 -15.76 -10.40 -21.72
N PRO A 102 -16.37 -10.20 -20.54
CA PRO A 102 -16.55 -11.16 -19.41
C PRO A 102 -17.54 -12.26 -19.77
N PRO A 103 -17.39 -13.50 -19.21
CA PRO A 103 -18.34 -14.59 -19.47
C PRO A 103 -19.72 -14.22 -18.91
N GLN A 104 -20.76 -14.50 -19.68
CA GLN A 104 -22.15 -14.27 -19.27
C GLN A 104 -22.81 -15.54 -18.76
N PRO A 105 -23.67 -15.50 -17.72
CA PRO A 105 -23.99 -14.30 -16.91
C PRO A 105 -22.91 -14.03 -15.85
N LEU A 106 -22.55 -12.76 -15.69
CA LEU A 106 -21.71 -12.29 -14.59
C LEU A 106 -22.42 -12.55 -13.26
N GLN A 107 -21.90 -13.49 -12.47
CA GLN A 107 -22.46 -13.75 -11.15
C GLN A 107 -21.84 -12.78 -10.12
N GLY A 108 -22.69 -11.93 -9.56
CA GLY A 108 -22.41 -11.19 -8.35
C GLY A 108 -21.29 -10.14 -8.36
N PRO A 109 -21.13 -9.28 -9.41
CA PRO A 109 -20.09 -8.24 -9.39
C PRO A 109 -20.26 -7.25 -8.22
N GLY A 110 -21.47 -7.18 -7.64
CA GLY A 110 -21.76 -6.35 -6.46
C GLY A 110 -20.96 -6.71 -5.20
N VAL A 111 -20.35 -7.89 -5.14
CA VAL A 111 -19.54 -8.34 -3.99
C VAL A 111 -18.28 -7.51 -3.78
N PHE A 112 -17.78 -6.84 -4.82
CA PHE A 112 -16.57 -6.01 -4.72
C PHE A 112 -16.82 -4.62 -4.10
N TRP A 113 -18.05 -4.09 -4.16
CA TRP A 113 -18.37 -2.74 -3.66
C TRP A 113 -18.13 -2.54 -2.16
N PRO A 114 -18.49 -3.48 -1.26
CA PRO A 114 -18.23 -3.33 0.17
C PRO A 114 -16.74 -3.15 0.48
N GLY A 115 -15.87 -3.90 -0.20
CA GLY A 115 -14.41 -3.76 -0.06
C GLY A 115 -13.93 -2.36 -0.45
N MET A 116 -14.40 -1.84 -1.57
CA MET A 116 -14.09 -0.46 -2.01
C MET A 116 -14.56 0.57 -0.99
N VAL A 117 -15.81 0.48 -0.51
CA VAL A 117 -16.35 1.45 0.46
C VAL A 117 -15.54 1.46 1.75
N LEU A 118 -15.19 0.27 2.29
CA LEU A 118 -14.34 0.17 3.47
C LEU A 118 -12.96 0.81 3.24
N LEU A 119 -12.33 0.56 2.10
CA LEU A 119 -11.02 1.14 1.78
C LEU A 119 -11.07 2.66 1.58
N LEU A 120 -12.16 3.21 1.04
CA LEU A 120 -12.36 4.66 0.96
C LEU A 120 -12.60 5.28 2.34
N ILE A 121 -13.31 4.59 3.24
CA ILE A 121 -13.43 5.02 4.65
C ILE A 121 -12.06 5.01 5.32
N ALA A 122 -11.26 3.97 5.13
CA ALA A 122 -9.90 3.88 5.67
C ALA A 122 -8.99 5.00 5.14
N TYR A 123 -9.12 5.34 3.86
CA TYR A 123 -8.47 6.51 3.27
C TYR A 123 -8.87 7.81 3.98
N GLY A 124 -10.17 8.06 4.16
CA GLY A 124 -10.67 9.24 4.87
C GLY A 124 -10.15 9.32 6.32
N LEU A 125 -10.14 8.19 7.04
CA LEU A 125 -9.59 8.09 8.40
C LEU A 125 -8.07 8.37 8.44
N THR A 126 -7.33 7.94 7.42
CA THR A 126 -5.90 8.23 7.31
C THR A 126 -5.64 9.73 7.12
N LEU A 127 -6.43 10.40 6.27
CA LEU A 127 -6.34 11.86 6.11
C LEU A 127 -6.74 12.59 7.39
N LEU A 128 -7.76 12.10 8.07
CA LEU A 128 -8.21 12.65 9.35
C LEU A 128 -7.13 12.52 10.43
N SER A 129 -6.39 11.39 10.46
CA SER A 129 -5.27 11.23 11.39
C SER A 129 -4.16 12.25 11.15
N ARG A 130 -3.85 12.55 9.89
CA ARG A 130 -2.91 13.63 9.53
C ARG A 130 -3.40 14.99 10.04
N TYR A 131 -4.69 15.29 9.90
CA TYR A 131 -5.30 16.51 10.42
C TYR A 131 -5.15 16.61 11.95
N TRP A 132 -5.47 15.51 12.68
CA TRP A 132 -5.34 15.48 14.14
C TRP A 132 -3.88 15.58 14.61
N ASN A 133 -2.92 15.00 13.86
CA ASN A 133 -1.50 15.20 14.17
C ASN A 133 -1.10 16.65 14.11
N ARG A 134 -1.53 17.38 13.08
CA ARG A 134 -1.25 18.82 12.90
C ARG A 134 -1.95 19.69 13.93
N SER A 135 -3.14 19.29 14.37
CA SER A 135 -3.90 19.98 15.42
C SER A 135 -3.40 19.66 16.84
N GLY A 136 -2.39 18.82 17.00
CA GLY A 136 -1.85 18.44 18.30
C GLY A 136 -2.72 17.48 19.10
N GLN A 137 -3.80 16.94 18.54
CA GLN A 137 -4.73 16.06 19.23
C GLN A 137 -4.26 14.62 19.19
N VAL A 138 -3.38 14.24 20.11
CA VAL A 138 -2.69 12.94 20.15
C VAL A 138 -3.65 11.77 20.25
N SER A 139 -4.65 11.81 21.12
CA SER A 139 -5.61 10.72 21.30
C SER A 139 -6.47 10.50 20.05
N ALA A 140 -6.91 11.59 19.40
CA ALA A 140 -7.70 11.52 18.17
C ALA A 140 -6.84 10.97 17.00
N PHE A 141 -5.55 11.31 16.95
CA PHE A 141 -4.61 10.73 16.01
C PHE A 141 -4.51 9.20 16.16
N TYR A 142 -4.25 8.71 17.38
CA TYR A 142 -4.16 7.26 17.62
C TYR A 142 -5.46 6.55 17.28
N LEU A 143 -6.61 7.08 17.70
CA LEU A 143 -7.91 6.49 17.43
C LEU A 143 -8.18 6.39 15.92
N SER A 144 -8.02 7.51 15.20
CA SER A 144 -8.31 7.56 13.77
C SER A 144 -7.37 6.68 12.95
N LEU A 145 -6.06 6.65 13.27
CA LEU A 145 -5.10 5.85 12.51
C LEU A 145 -5.21 4.35 12.82
N THR A 146 -5.48 3.97 14.08
CA THR A 146 -5.75 2.57 14.44
C THR A 146 -7.02 2.07 13.77
N LEU A 147 -8.10 2.89 13.80
CA LEU A 147 -9.33 2.54 13.11
C LEU A 147 -9.13 2.44 11.60
N ALA A 148 -8.33 3.35 11.01
CA ALA A 148 -7.94 3.26 9.60
C ALA A 148 -7.29 1.92 9.28
N ALA A 149 -6.31 1.47 10.08
CA ALA A 149 -5.62 0.20 9.85
C ALA A 149 -6.58 -1.01 9.95
N VAL A 150 -7.45 -1.03 10.95
CA VAL A 150 -8.45 -2.11 11.11
C VAL A 150 -9.44 -2.15 9.94
N VAL A 151 -9.98 -0.99 9.55
CA VAL A 151 -10.92 -0.88 8.41
C VAL A 151 -10.22 -1.21 7.10
N SER A 152 -8.93 -0.87 6.95
CA SER A 152 -8.12 -1.26 5.77
C SER A 152 -8.01 -2.78 5.65
N LEU A 153 -7.71 -3.47 6.74
CA LEU A 153 -7.65 -4.94 6.75
C LEU A 153 -9.01 -5.57 6.42
N ALA A 154 -10.08 -5.06 7.02
CA ALA A 154 -11.44 -5.52 6.73
C ALA A 154 -11.79 -5.30 5.24
N GLY A 155 -11.44 -4.14 4.68
CA GLY A 155 -11.64 -3.81 3.27
C GLY A 155 -10.80 -4.69 2.34
N ALA A 156 -9.55 -4.98 2.71
CA ALA A 156 -8.69 -5.90 1.96
C ALA A 156 -9.26 -7.33 1.95
N CYS A 157 -9.72 -7.82 3.11
CA CYS A 157 -10.37 -9.13 3.21
C CYS A 157 -11.66 -9.18 2.39
N ALA A 158 -12.50 -8.14 2.47
CA ALA A 158 -13.74 -8.05 1.69
C ALA A 158 -13.45 -8.02 0.17
N LEU A 159 -12.44 -7.28 -0.27
CA LEU A 159 -12.06 -7.21 -1.68
C LEU A 159 -11.50 -8.55 -2.17
N LEU A 160 -10.61 -9.17 -1.39
CA LEU A 160 -9.99 -10.47 -1.72
C LEU A 160 -11.01 -11.62 -1.74
N SER A 161 -12.06 -11.55 -0.90
CA SER A 161 -13.12 -12.55 -0.91
C SER A 161 -14.00 -12.47 -2.16
N GLY A 162 -13.98 -11.36 -2.91
CA GLY A 162 -14.80 -11.15 -4.09
C GLY A 162 -14.67 -12.25 -5.14
N PRO A 163 -13.47 -12.54 -5.68
CA PRO A 163 -13.27 -13.61 -6.66
C PRO A 163 -13.68 -15.00 -6.14
N TRP A 164 -13.51 -15.25 -4.83
CA TRP A 164 -13.91 -16.50 -4.19
C TRP A 164 -15.43 -16.66 -4.12
N LEU A 165 -16.12 -15.63 -3.65
CA LEU A 165 -17.58 -15.63 -3.50
C LEU A 165 -18.31 -15.67 -4.85
N THR A 166 -17.67 -15.18 -5.90
CA THR A 166 -18.19 -15.25 -7.28
C THR A 166 -17.79 -16.54 -8.02
N GLY A 167 -17.05 -17.45 -7.36
CA GLY A 167 -16.64 -18.73 -7.95
C GLY A 167 -15.66 -18.60 -9.11
N LEU A 168 -14.90 -17.51 -9.19
CA LEU A 168 -13.93 -17.26 -10.25
C LEU A 168 -12.67 -18.10 -10.04
N ASP A 169 -12.51 -19.15 -10.84
CA ASP A 169 -11.30 -19.99 -10.85
C ASP A 169 -10.30 -19.43 -11.88
N PRO A 170 -9.12 -18.94 -11.44
CA PRO A 170 -8.13 -18.31 -12.31
C PRO A 170 -7.49 -19.29 -13.32
N THR A 171 -7.71 -20.61 -13.16
CA THR A 171 -7.14 -21.63 -14.05
C THR A 171 -8.03 -21.95 -15.23
N THR A 172 -9.29 -21.54 -15.22
CA THR A 172 -10.29 -21.93 -16.23
C THR A 172 -10.37 -21.00 -17.42
N HIS A 173 -10.20 -19.68 -17.18
CA HIS A 173 -10.35 -18.68 -18.22
C HIS A 173 -9.53 -17.43 -17.91
N VAL A 174 -9.21 -16.63 -18.93
CA VAL A 174 -8.43 -15.39 -18.80
C VAL A 174 -9.13 -14.32 -17.95
N TYR A 175 -10.48 -14.24 -18.00
CA TYR A 175 -11.23 -13.29 -17.19
C TYR A 175 -11.05 -13.49 -15.69
N PRO A 176 -11.31 -14.68 -15.10
CA PRO A 176 -11.01 -14.94 -13.70
C PRO A 176 -9.55 -14.64 -13.35
N ALA A 177 -8.59 -15.03 -14.20
CA ALA A 177 -7.17 -14.81 -13.96
C ALA A 177 -6.85 -13.31 -13.82
N ILE A 178 -7.37 -12.45 -14.71
CA ILE A 178 -7.16 -11.00 -14.65
C ILE A 178 -7.84 -10.39 -13.42
N VAL A 179 -9.07 -10.82 -13.07
CA VAL A 179 -9.77 -10.36 -11.87
C VAL A 179 -8.94 -10.69 -10.61
N TRP A 180 -8.38 -11.90 -10.51
CA TRP A 180 -7.50 -12.28 -9.41
C TRP A 180 -6.23 -11.45 -9.36
N VAL A 181 -5.60 -11.17 -10.50
CA VAL A 181 -4.38 -10.34 -10.57
C VAL A 181 -4.67 -8.91 -10.14
N LEU A 182 -5.72 -8.27 -10.65
CA LEU A 182 -6.10 -6.90 -10.27
C LEU A 182 -6.45 -6.79 -8.79
N THR A 183 -7.24 -7.75 -8.28
CA THR A 183 -7.63 -7.79 -6.86
C THR A 183 -6.41 -8.05 -5.96
N GLY A 184 -5.59 -9.04 -6.30
CA GLY A 184 -4.39 -9.40 -5.56
C GLY A 184 -3.37 -8.28 -5.53
N TRP A 185 -3.14 -7.60 -6.66
CA TRP A 185 -2.26 -6.43 -6.75
C TRP A 185 -2.74 -5.30 -5.82
N THR A 186 -4.06 -4.98 -5.87
CA THR A 186 -4.66 -3.95 -5.03
C THR A 186 -4.55 -4.31 -3.54
N VAL A 187 -4.88 -5.55 -3.16
CA VAL A 187 -4.79 -6.01 -1.77
C VAL A 187 -3.35 -5.99 -1.25
N LEU A 188 -2.37 -6.38 -2.07
CA LEU A 188 -0.96 -6.30 -1.69
C LEU A 188 -0.56 -4.86 -1.33
N HIS A 189 -0.96 -3.88 -2.14
CA HIS A 189 -0.69 -2.47 -1.87
C HIS A 189 -1.44 -1.94 -0.65
N VAL A 190 -2.67 -2.42 -0.39
CA VAL A 190 -3.38 -2.11 0.86
C VAL A 190 -2.62 -2.64 2.07
N ILE A 191 -2.08 -3.85 2.02
CA ILE A 191 -1.25 -4.41 3.10
C ILE A 191 -0.02 -3.54 3.37
N LEU A 192 0.67 -3.09 2.31
CA LEU A 192 1.77 -2.13 2.46
C LEU A 192 1.30 -0.83 3.11
N GLY A 193 0.15 -0.29 2.70
CA GLY A 193 -0.47 0.88 3.32
C GLY A 193 -0.77 0.69 4.81
N VAL A 194 -1.24 -0.49 5.21
CA VAL A 194 -1.46 -0.84 6.64
C VAL A 194 -0.14 -0.89 7.40
N ILE A 195 0.90 -1.49 6.85
CA ILE A 195 2.24 -1.52 7.45
C ILE A 195 2.74 -0.09 7.68
N MET A 196 2.55 0.81 6.71
CA MET A 196 2.93 2.22 6.85
C MET A 196 2.10 2.94 7.94
N GLN A 197 0.80 2.66 8.06
CA GLN A 197 -0.04 3.19 9.16
C GLN A 197 0.45 2.71 10.53
N LEU A 198 0.75 1.41 10.66
CA LEU A 198 1.31 0.83 11.90
C LEU A 198 2.69 1.42 12.23
N TYR A 199 3.52 1.66 11.22
CA TYR A 199 4.79 2.34 11.40
C TYR A 199 4.62 3.75 11.96
N CYS A 200 3.67 4.54 11.45
CA CYS A 200 3.36 5.87 11.99
C CYS A 200 2.90 5.80 13.46
N LEU A 201 2.05 4.82 13.82
CA LEU A 201 1.63 4.61 15.21
C LEU A 201 2.84 4.33 16.10
N ALA A 202 3.72 3.42 15.68
CA ALA A 202 4.94 3.07 16.43
C ALA A 202 5.89 4.27 16.56
N ARG A 203 6.11 5.03 15.49
CA ARG A 203 6.95 6.24 15.50
C ARG A 203 6.40 7.31 16.44
N ARG A 204 5.07 7.50 16.44
CA ARG A 204 4.42 8.46 17.36
C ARG A 204 4.57 8.00 18.82
N ALA A 205 4.38 6.71 19.11
CA ALA A 205 4.54 6.12 20.43
C ALA A 205 6.00 6.22 20.94
N ALA A 206 6.98 6.09 20.05
CA ALA A 206 8.38 6.26 20.33
C ALA A 206 8.84 7.73 20.46
N GLY A 207 7.92 8.72 20.33
CA GLY A 207 8.25 10.14 20.37
C GLY A 207 9.01 10.67 19.14
N LYS A 208 9.16 9.86 18.09
CA LYS A 208 9.89 10.21 16.84
C LYS A 208 9.04 10.97 15.84
N MET A 209 7.74 11.04 16.03
CA MET A 209 6.80 11.80 15.20
C MET A 209 6.03 12.80 16.07
N THR A 210 6.01 14.06 15.66
CA THR A 210 5.36 15.18 16.36
C THR A 210 4.59 16.05 15.36
N ILE A 211 4.10 17.20 15.80
CA ILE A 211 3.49 18.20 14.90
C ILE A 211 4.51 18.72 13.90
N GLN A 212 5.75 18.92 14.33
CA GLN A 212 6.85 19.46 13.52
C GLN A 212 7.48 18.37 12.64
N TRP A 213 7.62 17.14 13.19
CA TRP A 213 8.24 15.98 12.56
C TRP A 213 7.15 15.07 11.98
N ASP A 214 6.43 15.52 10.94
CA ASP A 214 5.22 14.90 10.40
C ASP A 214 5.41 14.18 9.05
N ALA A 215 6.67 14.06 8.54
CA ALA A 215 6.94 13.52 7.21
C ALA A 215 6.37 12.11 7.00
N ASP A 216 6.39 11.27 8.04
CA ASP A 216 5.88 9.91 7.95
C ASP A 216 4.39 9.90 7.60
N ILE A 217 3.56 10.62 8.37
CA ILE A 217 2.11 10.67 8.11
C ILE A 217 1.76 11.43 6.82
N VAL A 218 2.61 12.38 6.39
CA VAL A 218 2.46 13.07 5.11
C VAL A 218 2.67 12.09 3.96
N ASN A 219 3.73 11.28 4.02
CA ASN A 219 4.02 10.26 3.01
C ASN A 219 2.98 9.14 2.99
N VAL A 220 2.51 8.68 4.16
CA VAL A 220 1.41 7.71 4.26
C VAL A 220 0.14 8.28 3.65
N SER A 221 -0.19 9.55 3.92
CA SER A 221 -1.35 10.19 3.30
C SER A 221 -1.23 10.25 1.77
N LEU A 222 -0.03 10.54 1.26
CA LEU A 222 0.25 10.56 -0.18
C LEU A 222 0.05 9.16 -0.80
N TYR A 223 0.57 8.12 -0.15
CA TYR A 223 0.38 6.73 -0.57
C TYR A 223 -1.10 6.32 -0.58
N TRP A 224 -1.88 6.76 0.40
CA TRP A 224 -3.32 6.47 0.45
C TRP A 224 -4.14 7.20 -0.62
N HIS A 225 -3.69 8.34 -1.16
CA HIS A 225 -4.30 8.93 -2.37
C HIS A 225 -4.15 7.99 -3.58
N PHE A 226 -2.95 7.44 -3.76
CA PHE A 226 -2.69 6.44 -4.80
C PHE A 226 -3.56 5.19 -4.61
N LEU A 227 -3.64 4.64 -3.38
CA LEU A 227 -4.49 3.49 -3.07
C LEU A 227 -5.97 3.76 -3.36
N ALA A 228 -6.51 4.90 -2.95
CA ALA A 228 -7.90 5.25 -3.22
C ALA A 228 -8.20 5.25 -4.73
N LEU A 229 -7.29 5.80 -5.54
CA LEU A 229 -7.43 5.80 -6.99
C LEU A 229 -7.42 4.37 -7.55
N THR A 230 -6.44 3.55 -7.18
CA THR A 230 -6.31 2.19 -7.71
C THR A 230 -7.44 1.27 -7.26
N VAL A 231 -7.94 1.42 -6.03
CA VAL A 231 -9.12 0.69 -5.53
C VAL A 231 -10.37 1.03 -6.33
N VAL A 232 -10.63 2.32 -6.57
CA VAL A 232 -11.78 2.76 -7.36
C VAL A 232 -11.68 2.25 -8.79
N MET A 233 -10.49 2.31 -9.40
CA MET A 233 -10.27 1.78 -10.76
C MET A 233 -10.44 0.26 -10.80
N THR A 234 -9.90 -0.49 -9.83
CA THR A 234 -10.03 -1.96 -9.77
C THR A 234 -11.50 -2.37 -9.72
N VAL A 235 -12.27 -1.81 -8.79
CA VAL A 235 -13.69 -2.17 -8.63
C VAL A 235 -14.51 -1.61 -9.81
N GLY A 236 -14.19 -0.42 -10.30
CA GLY A 236 -14.82 0.17 -11.48
C GLY A 236 -14.66 -0.70 -12.73
N VAL A 237 -13.47 -1.29 -12.94
CA VAL A 237 -13.20 -2.19 -14.07
C VAL A 237 -13.88 -3.55 -13.88
N ILE A 238 -13.81 -4.14 -12.68
CA ILE A 238 -14.31 -5.49 -12.43
C ILE A 238 -15.83 -5.53 -12.28
N ALA A 239 -16.42 -4.57 -11.59
CA ALA A 239 -17.83 -4.57 -11.22
C ALA A 239 -18.64 -3.45 -11.88
N GLY A 240 -18.03 -2.30 -12.16
CA GLY A 240 -18.70 -1.16 -12.77
C GLY A 240 -18.85 -1.30 -14.28
N PHE A 241 -17.76 -1.56 -15.00
CA PHE A 241 -17.74 -1.63 -16.45
C PHE A 241 -18.67 -2.72 -16.99
N PRO A 242 -18.66 -3.98 -16.50
CA PRO A 242 -19.56 -5.02 -17.02
C PRO A 242 -21.05 -4.78 -16.75
N SER A 243 -21.39 -3.82 -15.86
CA SER A 243 -22.79 -3.47 -15.59
C SER A 243 -23.37 -2.47 -16.58
N VAL A 244 -22.54 -1.84 -17.41
CA VAL A 244 -22.95 -0.82 -18.40
C VAL A 244 -22.62 -1.22 -19.84
N SER A 245 -21.85 -2.28 -20.06
CA SER A 245 -21.57 -2.90 -21.36
C SER A 245 -22.54 -4.02 -21.66
#